data_c5d060b20be8f796457f3f7b81a113f5
#
_entry.id   c5d060b20be8f796457f3f7b81a113f5
#
_cell.length_a   1.000
_cell.length_b   1.000
_cell.length_c   1.000
_cell.angle_alpha   90.00
_cell.angle_beta   90.00
_cell.angle_gamma   90.00
#
_symmetry.space_group_name_H-M   'P 1'
#
loop_
_entity.id
_entity.type
_entity.pdbx_description
1 polymer ?
#
loop_
_entity_poly.entity_id
_entity_poly.type
_entity_poly.pdbx_seq_one_letter_code
_entity_poly.pdbx_strand_id
1 'polypeptide(L)'
;MSSLNVLKNLLLATSVVLGVCSTPAMAELGGKCKEVTINFLVAPEATPALLEMLRRESGATEIRVEVPGKGYTKENNVDRLRVMVDENNLMQSYMCG
;
A
#
# COMPACT_ATOMS: atom_id res chain seq x y z
N MET A 1 -55.61 -7.09 3.67
CA MET A 1 -55.51 -5.79 3.01
C MET A 1 -54.45 -4.92 3.64
N SER A 2 -54.49 -4.70 4.92
CA SER A 2 -53.46 -3.90 5.59
C SER A 2 -52.06 -4.56 5.58
N SER A 3 -52.01 -5.88 5.48
CA SER A 3 -50.74 -6.58 5.42
C SER A 3 -49.92 -6.29 4.17
N LEU A 4 -50.57 -5.99 3.07
CA LEU A 4 -49.87 -5.65 1.84
C LEU A 4 -49.12 -4.32 1.94
N ASN A 5 -49.70 -3.39 2.64
CA ASN A 5 -49.05 -2.09 2.83
C ASN A 5 -47.82 -2.20 3.74
N VAL A 6 -47.86 -3.06 4.72
CA VAL A 6 -46.75 -3.29 5.61
C VAL A 6 -45.59 -3.94 4.88
N LEU A 7 -45.89 -4.87 3.97
CA LEU A 7 -44.84 -5.49 3.18
C LEU A 7 -44.11 -4.51 2.26
N LYS A 8 -44.87 -3.58 1.69
CA LYS A 8 -44.27 -2.57 0.85
C LYS A 8 -43.28 -1.68 1.64
N ASN A 9 -43.64 -1.34 2.84
CA ASN A 9 -42.76 -0.51 3.68
C ASN A 9 -41.50 -1.26 4.07
N LEU A 10 -41.57 -2.54 4.29
CA LEU A 10 -40.40 -3.34 4.62
C LEU A 10 -39.42 -3.43 3.44
N LEU A 11 -39.91 -3.52 2.23
CA LEU A 11 -39.08 -3.60 1.05
C LEU A 11 -38.31 -2.29 0.82
N LEU A 12 -38.95 -1.18 1.11
CA LEU A 12 -38.28 0.13 0.97
C LEU A 12 -37.14 0.30 1.98
N ALA A 13 -37.31 -0.22 3.17
CA ALA A 13 -36.27 -0.11 4.19
C ALA A 13 -35.00 -0.89 3.85
N THR A 14 -35.15 -2.03 3.19
CA THR A 14 -33.99 -2.86 2.85
C THR A 14 -33.11 -2.25 1.78
N SER A 15 -33.65 -1.50 0.86
CA SER A 15 -32.88 -0.96 -0.25
C SER A 15 -31.90 0.14 0.19
N VAL A 16 -32.16 0.81 1.28
CA VAL A 16 -31.30 1.91 1.76
C VAL A 16 -29.98 1.40 2.31
N VAL A 17 -29.96 0.23 2.89
CA VAL A 17 -28.75 -0.30 3.56
C VAL A 17 -27.65 -0.63 2.57
N LEU A 18 -27.98 -0.97 1.35
CA LEU A 18 -27.01 -1.40 0.36
C LEU A 18 -26.12 -0.28 -0.16
N GLY A 19 -26.55 0.97 -0.05
CA GLY A 19 -25.78 2.08 -0.56
C GLY A 19 -24.60 2.48 0.28
N VAL A 20 -24.49 2.01 1.51
CA VAL A 20 -23.48 2.47 2.46
C VAL A 20 -22.19 1.66 2.36
N CYS A 21 -22.23 0.46 1.79
CA CYS A 21 -21.09 -0.46 1.83
C CYS A 21 -20.00 -0.19 0.82
N SER A 22 -20.16 0.76 -0.09
CA SER A 22 -19.22 0.95 -1.19
C SER A 22 -18.17 2.03 -0.95
N THR A 23 -18.23 2.76 0.15
CA THR A 23 -17.36 3.93 0.36
C THR A 23 -15.96 3.65 0.92
N PRO A 24 -15.69 2.61 1.71
CA PRO A 24 -14.38 2.48 2.34
C PRO A 24 -13.22 2.16 1.39
N ALA A 25 -13.50 1.58 0.24
CA ALA A 25 -12.44 1.14 -0.67
C ALA A 25 -11.68 2.28 -1.33
N MET A 26 -12.23 3.49 -1.33
CA MET A 26 -11.61 4.64 -1.99
C MET A 26 -10.51 5.29 -1.16
N ALA A 27 -10.48 5.05 0.13
CA ALA A 27 -9.55 5.73 1.02
C ALA A 27 -8.11 5.20 0.93
N GLU A 28 -7.91 4.06 0.28
CA GLU A 28 -6.61 3.41 0.23
C GLU A 28 -5.78 3.76 -1.00
N LEU A 29 -6.27 4.62 -1.85
CA LEU A 29 -5.58 5.02 -3.07
C LEU A 29 -4.59 6.16 -2.87
N GLY A 30 -4.19 6.44 -1.64
CA GLY A 30 -3.40 7.60 -1.32
C GLY A 30 -1.94 7.57 -1.78
N GLY A 31 -1.38 6.42 -2.10
CA GLY A 31 -0.02 6.32 -2.61
C GLY A 31 1.08 6.75 -1.66
N LYS A 32 0.79 6.94 -0.39
CA LYS A 32 1.80 7.32 0.58
C LYS A 32 2.53 6.08 1.10
N CYS A 33 3.85 6.16 1.11
CA CYS A 33 4.69 5.12 1.65
C CYS A 33 4.50 4.97 3.15
N LYS A 34 4.33 3.74 3.61
CA LYS A 34 4.29 3.40 5.03
C LYS A 34 5.43 2.45 5.35
N GLU A 35 5.97 2.56 6.53
CA GLU A 35 7.01 1.64 6.95
C GLU A 35 6.49 0.21 6.96
N VAL A 36 7.29 -0.68 6.39
CA VAL A 36 6.98 -2.10 6.29
C VAL A 36 7.74 -2.83 7.38
N THR A 37 7.06 -3.68 8.11
CA THR A 37 7.68 -4.48 9.16
C THR A 37 7.87 -5.90 8.66
N ILE A 38 8.90 -6.11 7.85
CA ILE A 38 9.29 -7.43 7.37
C ILE A 38 10.69 -7.71 7.86
N ASN A 39 10.86 -8.78 8.58
CA ASN A 39 12.16 -9.19 9.07
C ASN A 39 12.70 -10.33 8.22
N PHE A 40 13.89 -10.13 7.69
CA PHE A 40 14.59 -11.16 6.95
C PHE A 40 15.70 -11.75 7.83
N LEU A 41 15.77 -13.06 7.87
CA LEU A 41 16.82 -13.74 8.61
C LEU A 41 18.20 -13.57 7.96
N VAL A 42 18.19 -13.42 6.64
CA VAL A 42 19.38 -13.19 5.84
C VAL A 42 19.06 -12.06 4.87
N ALA A 43 20.03 -11.21 4.55
CA ALA A 43 19.85 -10.13 3.60
C ALA A 43 19.45 -10.69 2.22
N PRO A 44 18.26 -10.43 1.72
CA PRO A 44 17.85 -10.94 0.42
C PRO A 44 18.43 -10.13 -0.71
N GLU A 45 18.53 -10.73 -1.88
CA GLU A 45 18.85 -10.01 -3.09
C GLU A 45 17.66 -9.14 -3.48
N ALA A 46 17.93 -7.90 -3.89
CA ALA A 46 16.91 -6.95 -4.31
C ALA A 46 16.47 -7.26 -5.74
N THR A 47 15.75 -8.36 -5.92
CA THR A 47 15.20 -8.75 -7.22
C THR A 47 14.00 -7.87 -7.57
N PRO A 48 13.65 -7.78 -8.87
CA PRO A 48 12.45 -7.04 -9.26
C PRO A 48 11.18 -7.53 -8.55
N ALA A 49 11.06 -8.82 -8.30
CA ALA A 49 9.91 -9.39 -7.62
C ALA A 49 9.85 -8.94 -6.15
N LEU A 50 10.98 -8.93 -5.47
CA LEU A 50 11.05 -8.44 -4.08
C LEU A 50 10.76 -6.97 -4.00
N LEU A 51 11.35 -6.18 -4.89
CA LEU A 51 11.12 -4.73 -4.93
C LEU A 51 9.65 -4.41 -5.16
N GLU A 52 8.99 -5.11 -6.06
CA GLU A 52 7.56 -4.90 -6.31
C GLU A 52 6.71 -5.30 -5.10
N MET A 53 7.08 -6.36 -4.41
CA MET A 53 6.40 -6.76 -3.19
C MET A 53 6.52 -5.68 -2.11
N LEU A 54 7.73 -5.15 -1.93
CA LEU A 54 7.96 -4.08 -0.96
C LEU A 54 7.22 -2.81 -1.34
N ARG A 55 7.19 -2.48 -2.63
CA ARG A 55 6.44 -1.31 -3.10
C ARG A 55 4.96 -1.45 -2.75
N ARG A 56 4.36 -2.60 -3.00
CA ARG A 56 2.94 -2.84 -2.71
C ARG A 56 2.66 -2.84 -1.21
N GLU A 57 3.50 -3.50 -0.43
CA GLU A 57 3.31 -3.57 1.02
C GLU A 57 3.46 -2.20 1.69
N SER A 58 4.35 -1.37 1.18
CA SER A 58 4.54 -0.01 1.71
C SER A 58 3.49 0.98 1.23
N GLY A 59 2.78 0.66 0.15
CA GLY A 59 1.87 1.60 -0.48
C GLY A 59 2.56 2.67 -1.32
N ALA A 60 3.88 2.56 -1.51
CA ALA A 60 4.62 3.54 -2.31
C ALA A 60 4.21 3.47 -3.77
N THR A 61 4.24 4.62 -4.44
CA THR A 61 4.02 4.67 -5.88
C THR A 61 5.30 4.42 -6.66
N GLU A 62 6.44 4.67 -6.04
CA GLU A 62 7.73 4.41 -6.66
C GLU A 62 8.72 3.82 -5.66
N ILE A 63 9.75 3.19 -6.20
CA ILE A 63 10.80 2.63 -5.40
C ILE A 63 12.15 3.10 -5.97
N ARG A 64 13.09 3.40 -5.09
CA ARG A 64 14.46 3.76 -5.50
C ARG A 64 15.45 2.85 -4.81
N VAL A 65 16.27 2.17 -5.60
CA VAL A 65 17.35 1.34 -5.08
C VAL A 65 18.60 2.20 -4.99
N GLU A 66 19.19 2.26 -3.80
CA GLU A 66 20.38 3.08 -3.55
C GLU A 66 21.56 2.21 -3.18
N VAL A 67 22.69 2.49 -3.82
CA VAL A 67 23.95 1.81 -3.56
C VAL A 67 24.88 2.80 -2.84
N PRO A 68 25.57 2.38 -1.78
CA PRO A 68 26.50 3.27 -1.08
C PRO A 68 27.55 3.85 -2.02
N GLY A 69 27.91 5.11 -1.82
CA GLY A 69 28.91 5.80 -2.61
C GLY A 69 28.42 6.44 -3.88
N LYS A 70 27.17 6.24 -4.26
CA LYS A 70 26.57 6.94 -5.39
C LYS A 70 25.80 8.16 -4.90
N GLY A 71 25.83 9.23 -5.71
CA GLY A 71 25.09 10.44 -5.40
C GLY A 71 23.63 10.30 -5.76
N TYR A 72 22.76 10.52 -4.79
CA TYR A 72 21.33 10.55 -4.99
C TYR A 72 20.78 11.90 -4.56
N THR A 73 19.68 12.29 -5.17
CA THR A 73 19.00 13.51 -4.76
C THR A 73 18.45 13.34 -3.34
N LYS A 74 18.51 14.42 -2.57
CA LYS A 74 18.14 14.37 -1.15
C LYS A 74 16.75 14.89 -0.85
N GLU A 75 15.96 15.17 -1.87
CA GLU A 75 14.60 15.60 -1.65
C GLU A 75 13.78 14.48 -1.00
N ASN A 76 12.92 14.86 -0.08
CA ASN A 76 12.02 13.92 0.57
C ASN A 76 10.80 13.67 -0.31
N ASN A 77 10.45 12.40 -0.48
CA ASN A 77 9.28 12.03 -1.26
C ASN A 77 8.44 11.04 -0.45
N VAL A 78 7.28 11.50 0.00
CA VAL A 78 6.40 10.70 0.85
C VAL A 78 5.80 9.48 0.15
N ASP A 79 5.88 9.45 -1.17
CA ASP A 79 5.32 8.36 -1.98
C ASP A 79 6.38 7.36 -2.43
N ARG A 80 7.60 7.52 -1.97
CA ARG A 80 8.72 6.70 -2.42
C ARG A 80 9.26 5.82 -1.30
N LEU A 81 9.53 4.56 -1.63
CA LEU A 81 10.30 3.67 -0.78
C LEU A 81 11.74 3.65 -1.28
N ARG A 82 12.68 3.88 -0.38
CA ARG A 82 14.11 3.78 -0.66
C ARG A 82 14.62 2.45 -0.14
N VAL A 83 15.30 1.70 -0.98
CA VAL A 83 15.88 0.41 -0.63
C VAL A 83 17.39 0.52 -0.76
N MET A 84 18.10 0.41 0.34
CA MET A 84 19.56 0.47 0.37
C MET A 84 20.12 -0.94 0.19
N VAL A 85 20.97 -1.10 -0.81
CA VAL A 85 21.62 -2.37 -1.12
C VAL A 85 23.14 -2.23 -1.05
N ASP A 86 23.81 -3.35 -0.88
CA ASP A 86 25.27 -3.37 -0.95
C ASP A 86 25.73 -3.56 -2.41
N GLU A 87 27.03 -3.69 -2.60
CA GLU A 87 27.64 -3.86 -3.92
C GLU A 87 27.24 -5.16 -4.61
N ASN A 88 26.73 -6.12 -3.87
CA ASN A 88 26.23 -7.39 -4.37
C ASN A 88 24.73 -7.41 -4.58
N ASN A 89 24.09 -6.23 -4.51
CA ASN A 89 22.64 -6.08 -4.61
C ASN A 89 21.86 -6.79 -3.49
N LEU A 90 22.49 -6.95 -2.34
CA LEU A 90 21.82 -7.49 -1.16
C LEU A 90 21.20 -6.35 -0.35
N MET A 91 19.95 -6.51 0.02
CA MET A 91 19.21 -5.48 0.72
C MET A 91 19.74 -5.30 2.14
N GLN A 92 20.11 -4.09 2.51
CA GLN A 92 20.60 -3.75 3.84
C GLN A 92 19.54 -3.09 4.70
N SER A 93 18.78 -2.20 4.13
CA SER A 93 17.69 -1.51 4.82
C SER A 93 16.71 -0.92 3.81
N TYR A 94 15.59 -0.46 4.31
CA TYR A 94 14.62 0.24 3.48
C TYR A 94 13.87 1.26 4.35
N MET A 95 13.45 2.34 3.74
CA MET A 95 12.71 3.41 4.41
C MET A 95 11.93 4.25 3.41
N CYS A 96 10.87 4.88 3.86
CA CYS A 96 10.16 5.89 3.08
C CYS A 96 10.97 7.19 3.01
N GLY A 97 10.91 7.86 1.89
CA GLY A 97 11.57 9.16 1.77
C GLY A 97 12.21 9.51 0.41
#